data_058ae23a1447110020e38bee584029a1
#
_entry.id   058ae23a1447110020e38bee584029a1
#
_cell.length_a   1.000
_cell.length_b   1.000
_cell.length_c   1.000
_cell.angle_alpha   90.00
_cell.angle_beta   90.00
_cell.angle_gamma   90.00
#
_symmetry.space_group_name_H-M   'P 1'
#
loop_
_entity.id
_entity.type
_entity.pdbx_description
1 polymer ?
#
loop_
_entity_poly.entity_id
_entity_poly.type
_entity_poly.pdbx_seq_one_letter_code
_entity_poly.pdbx_strand_id
1 'polypeptide(L)' 'MLTLEIIQITNGETKVLRTVKSYPELYKAYRRMQAEGAFVRMRIDGRVLPIHEADSRTSYVDRSAAWRNL' A
#
# COMPACT_ATOMS: atom_id res chain seq x y z
N MET A 1 13.29 13.82 -1.18
CA MET A 1 13.11 12.44 -1.67
C MET A 1 11.97 11.77 -0.90
N LEU A 2 11.00 11.24 -1.61
CA LEU A 2 9.86 10.58 -0.96
C LEU A 2 10.22 9.14 -0.58
N THR A 3 9.83 8.77 0.62
CA THR A 3 9.94 7.38 1.09
C THR A 3 8.55 6.76 1.02
N LEU A 4 8.39 5.75 0.16
CA LEU A 4 7.11 5.07 -0.05
C LEU A 4 7.22 3.64 0.49
N GLU A 5 6.39 3.31 1.48
CA GLU A 5 6.50 2.05 2.19
C GLU A 5 5.15 1.39 2.39
N ILE A 6 5.16 0.06 2.39
CA ILE A 6 4.03 -0.74 2.87
C ILE A 6 4.42 -1.19 4.27
N ILE A 7 3.56 -0.90 5.23
CA ILE A 7 3.83 -1.23 6.63
C ILE A 7 2.71 -2.07 7.20
N GLN A 8 3.02 -2.74 8.30
CA GLN A 8 2.04 -3.47 9.10
C GLN A 8 2.18 -3.00 10.54
N ILE A 9 1.06 -2.67 11.16
CA ILE A 9 1.02 -2.22 12.55
C ILE A 9 0.35 -3.33 13.37
N THR A 10 1.10 -3.90 14.31
CA THR A 10 0.61 -4.97 15.17
C THR A 10 0.99 -4.66 16.60
N ASN A 11 0.00 -4.59 17.51
CA ASN A 11 0.22 -4.32 18.93
C ASN A 11 1.03 -3.04 19.16
N GLY A 12 0.79 -2.02 18.34
CA GLY A 12 1.49 -0.74 18.47
C GLY A 12 2.86 -0.71 17.81
N GLU A 13 3.31 -1.82 17.25
CA GLU A 13 4.60 -1.88 16.57
C GLU A 13 4.43 -1.76 15.06
N THR A 14 5.29 -0.98 14.44
CA THR A 14 5.29 -0.79 12.99
C THR A 14 6.39 -1.61 12.37
N LYS A 15 6.03 -2.43 11.39
CA LYS A 15 6.98 -3.23 10.64
C LYS A 15 6.91 -2.82 9.17
N VAL A 16 8.06 -2.49 8.58
CA VAL A 16 8.13 -2.18 7.15
C VAL A 16 8.22 -3.48 6.38
N LEU A 17 7.22 -3.75 5.54
CA LEU A 17 7.19 -4.97 4.74
C LEU A 17 7.85 -4.77 3.38
N ARG A 18 7.74 -3.57 2.84
CA ARG A 18 8.28 -3.29 1.52
C ARG A 18 8.53 -1.80 1.34
N THR A 19 9.62 -1.47 0.66
CA THR A 19 9.91 -0.10 0.23
C THR A 19 9.88 -0.06 -1.29
N VAL A 20 9.20 0.93 -1.86
CA VAL A 20 9.07 1.06 -3.30
C VAL A 20 9.51 2.45 -3.74
N LYS A 21 9.66 2.64 -5.05
CA LYS A 21 10.21 3.87 -5.60
C LYS A 21 9.20 4.75 -6.34
N SER A 22 8.00 4.24 -6.59
CA SER A 22 6.98 5.00 -7.31
C SER A 22 5.60 4.74 -6.74
N TYR A 23 4.69 5.71 -6.94
CA TYR A 23 3.31 5.55 -6.51
C TYR A 23 2.62 4.36 -7.16
N PRO A 24 2.76 4.12 -8.47
CA PRO A 24 2.15 2.92 -9.06
C PRO A 24 2.60 1.63 -8.41
N GLU A 25 3.89 1.50 -8.09
CA GLU A 25 4.38 0.32 -7.39
C GLU A 25 3.76 0.20 -5.99
N LEU A 26 3.66 1.33 -5.28
CA LEU A 26 3.08 1.36 -3.95
C LEU A 26 1.63 0.88 -3.98
N TYR A 27 0.84 1.42 -4.89
CA TYR A 27 -0.59 1.10 -4.96
C TYR A 27 -0.83 -0.35 -5.37
N LYS A 28 -0.07 -0.84 -6.34
CA LYS A 28 -0.19 -2.22 -6.77
C LYS A 28 0.21 -3.20 -5.66
N ALA A 29 1.30 -2.91 -4.97
CA ALA A 29 1.74 -3.75 -3.86
C ALA A 29 0.71 -3.76 -2.73
N TYR A 30 0.16 -2.61 -2.40
CA TYR A 30 -0.86 -2.49 -1.36
C TYR A 30 -2.09 -3.34 -1.69
N ARG A 31 -2.62 -3.20 -2.90
CA ARG A 31 -3.82 -3.94 -3.30
C ARG A 31 -3.55 -5.44 -3.38
N ARG A 32 -2.37 -5.83 -3.85
CA ARG A 32 -2.01 -7.24 -3.92
C ARG A 32 -1.93 -7.87 -2.53
N MET A 33 -1.30 -7.18 -1.58
CA MET A 33 -1.20 -7.68 -0.22
C MET A 33 -2.57 -7.76 0.46
N GLN A 34 -3.44 -6.79 0.22
CA GLN A 34 -4.81 -6.86 0.73
C GLN A 34 -5.57 -8.06 0.16
N ALA A 35 -5.40 -8.33 -1.13
CA ALA A 35 -6.05 -9.47 -1.78
C ALA A 35 -5.57 -10.79 -1.21
N GLU A 36 -4.36 -10.83 -0.67
CA GLU A 36 -3.81 -12.02 -0.01
C GLU A 36 -4.26 -12.13 1.45
N GLY A 37 -5.08 -11.19 1.91
CA GLY A 37 -5.61 -11.21 3.27
C GLY A 37 -4.77 -10.48 4.31
N ALA A 38 -3.72 -9.77 3.89
CA ALA A 38 -2.86 -9.07 4.83
C ALA A 38 -3.45 -7.72 5.23
N PHE A 39 -3.31 -7.36 6.51
CA PHE A 39 -3.67 -6.03 6.99
C PHE A 39 -2.46 -5.12 6.87
N VAL A 40 -2.44 -4.31 5.83
CA VAL A 40 -1.31 -3.44 5.55
C VAL A 40 -1.78 -2.00 5.40
N ARG A 41 -0.84 -1.08 5.58
CA ARG A 41 -1.05 0.34 5.43
C ARG A 41 0.02 0.91 4.51
N MET A 42 -0.29 2.02 3.87
CA MET A 42 0.72 2.75 3.11
C MET A 42 1.28 3.88 3.96
N ARG A 43 2.57 4.08 3.91
CA ARG A 43 3.23 5.20 4.59
C ARG A 43 4.00 5.99 3.54
N ILE A 44 3.68 7.27 3.42
CA ILE A 44 4.30 8.17 2.46
C ILE A 44 5.06 9.24 3.23
N ASP A 45 6.38 9.21 3.09
CA ASP A 45 7.28 10.17 3.71
C ASP A 45 7.02 10.31 5.22
N GLY A 46 6.84 9.18 5.88
CA GLY A 46 6.61 9.12 7.32
C GLY A 46 5.17 9.26 7.76
N ARG A 47 4.26 9.57 6.84
CA ARG A 47 2.84 9.72 7.16
C ARG A 47 2.07 8.46 6.78
N VAL A 48 1.44 7.84 7.77
CA VAL A 48 0.59 6.66 7.55
C VAL A 48 -0.76 7.14 7.01
N LEU A 49 -1.17 6.62 5.86
CA LEU A 49 -2.44 7.00 5.26
C LEU A 49 -3.61 6.31 5.99
N PRO A 50 -4.70 7.05 6.26
CA PRO A 50 -5.92 6.42 6.73
C PRO A 50 -6.45 5.41 5.72
N ILE A 51 -7.13 4.37 6.18
CA ILE A 51 -7.62 3.29 5.30
C ILE A 51 -8.50 3.84 4.19
N HIS A 52 -9.42 4.76 4.50
CA HIS A 52 -10.31 5.31 3.47
C HIS A 52 -9.56 6.12 2.41
N GLU A 53 -8.50 6.83 2.79
CA GLU A 53 -7.68 7.55 1.82
C GLU A 53 -6.90 6.57 0.95
N ALA A 54 -6.35 5.51 1.54
CA ALA A 54 -5.64 4.48 0.80
C ALA A 54 -6.57 3.80 -0.21
N ASP A 55 -7.78 3.46 0.19
CA ASP A 55 -8.75 2.84 -0.70
C ASP A 55 -9.15 3.78 -1.84
N SER A 56 -9.35 5.05 -1.54
CA SER A 56 -9.68 6.04 -2.55
C SER A 56 -8.57 6.19 -3.59
N ARG A 57 -7.32 6.26 -3.14
CA ARG A 57 -6.17 6.40 -4.04
C ARG A 57 -5.95 5.19 -4.91
N THR A 58 -6.31 4.00 -4.43
CA THR A 58 -6.01 2.75 -5.13
C THR A 58 -7.20 2.16 -5.87
N SER A 59 -8.35 2.80 -5.83
CA SER A 59 -9.55 2.27 -6.48
C SER A 59 -9.38 2.06 -7.98
N TYR A 60 -8.61 2.91 -8.65
CA TYR A 60 -8.38 2.77 -10.07
C TYR A 60 -7.59 1.50 -10.43
N VAL A 61 -6.73 1.06 -9.51
CA VAL A 61 -5.94 -0.16 -9.71
C VAL A 61 -6.87 -1.36 -9.81
N ASP A 62 -7.86 -1.39 -8.93
CA ASP A 62 -8.86 -2.46 -8.91
C ASP A 62 -9.66 -2.49 -10.22
N ARG A 63 -10.02 -1.32 -10.72
CA ARG A 63 -10.82 -1.20 -11.94
C ARG A 63 -10.05 -1.57 -13.21
N SER A 64 -8.78 -1.25 -13.25
CA SER A 64 -7.98 -1.50 -14.45
C SER A 64 -7.70 -2.98 -14.66
N ALA A 65 -7.71 -3.77 -13.60
CA ALA A 65 -7.34 -5.18 -13.59
C ALA A 65 -5.94 -5.47 -14.14
N ALA A 66 -5.20 -4.45 -14.54
CA ALA A 66 -3.88 -4.62 -15.15
C ALA A 66 -2.88 -5.25 -14.17
N TRP A 67 -3.02 -4.95 -12.89
CA TRP A 67 -2.13 -5.49 -11.87
C TRP A 67 -2.30 -7.00 -11.68
N ARG A 68 -3.45 -7.55 -12.08
CA ARG A 68 -3.73 -8.97 -11.95
C ARG A 68 -2.92 -9.83 -12.90
N ASN A 69 -2.41 -9.22 -13.96
CA ASN A 69 -1.64 -9.92 -14.98
C ASN A 69 -0.13 -9.78 -14.79
N LEU A 70 0.29 -9.17 -13.70
CA LEU A 70 1.70 -8.95 -13.43
C LEU A 70 2.31 -10.08 -12.60
#